data_05e6f6cf2aef3596d8b09c86b8ce874d
#
_entry.id   05e6f6cf2aef3596d8b09c86b8ce874d
#
_cell.length_a   1.000
_cell.length_b   1.000
_cell.length_c   1.000
_cell.angle_alpha   90.00
_cell.angle_beta   90.00
_cell.angle_gamma   90.00
#
_symmetry.space_group_name_H-M   'P 1'
#
loop_
_entity.id
_entity.type
_entity.pdbx_description
1 polymer ?
#
loop_
_entity_poly.entity_id
_entity_poly.type
_entity_poly.pdbx_seq_one_letter_code
_entity_poly.pdbx_strand_id
1 'polypeptide(L)' 'MLVLSRRMGETLVIADNIKLTVLGVSGGQVRLGIEAPRDISVHREEIYQKIQREQGQEQPVAS' A
#
# COMPACT_ATOMS: atom_id res chain seq x y z
N MET A 1 -9.34 -14.68 -1.46
CA MET A 1 -8.88 -13.32 -1.79
C MET A 1 -10.03 -12.47 -2.30
N LEU A 2 -10.08 -11.23 -1.89
CA LEU A 2 -11.09 -10.30 -2.38
C LEU A 2 -10.56 -9.60 -3.62
N VAL A 3 -11.34 -9.66 -4.70
CA VAL A 3 -10.95 -8.98 -5.93
C VAL A 3 -12.07 -7.99 -6.27
N LEU A 4 -11.68 -6.75 -6.49
CA LEU A 4 -12.68 -5.74 -6.82
C LEU A 4 -12.07 -4.71 -7.78
N SER A 5 -12.92 -3.90 -8.38
CA SER A 5 -12.48 -2.86 -9.30
C SER A 5 -12.85 -1.51 -8.72
N ARG A 6 -11.93 -0.55 -8.85
CA ARG A 6 -12.21 0.82 -8.40
C ARG A 6 -11.81 1.78 -9.51
N ARG A 7 -12.51 2.89 -9.57
CA ARG A 7 -12.20 3.92 -10.55
C ARG A 7 -11.22 4.91 -9.94
N MET A 8 -10.64 5.71 -10.82
CA MET A 8 -9.73 6.75 -10.39
C MET A 8 -10.43 7.66 -9.39
N GLY A 9 -9.78 7.96 -8.31
CA GLY A 9 -10.34 8.83 -7.28
C GLY A 9 -11.16 8.13 -6.22
N GLU A 10 -11.44 6.84 -6.42
CA GLU A 10 -12.27 6.11 -5.45
C GLU A 10 -11.39 5.49 -4.37
N THR A 11 -11.97 5.36 -3.20
CA THR A 11 -11.25 4.87 -2.04
C THR A 11 -11.83 3.56 -1.54
N LEU A 12 -10.95 2.70 -1.08
CA LEU A 12 -11.32 1.46 -0.46
C LEU A 12 -10.87 1.53 1.00
N VAL A 13 -11.73 1.15 1.92
CA VAL A 13 -11.41 1.17 3.34
C VAL A 13 -11.11 -0.24 3.81
N ILE A 14 -9.99 -0.40 4.48
CA ILE A 14 -9.56 -1.69 5.01
C ILE A 14 -9.47 -1.56 6.51
N ALA A 15 -10.17 -2.43 7.22
CA ALA A 15 -10.12 -2.51 8.69
C ALA A 15 -10.35 -1.17 9.38
N ASP A 16 -11.21 -0.34 8.84
CA ASP A 16 -11.60 0.94 9.43
C ASP A 16 -10.53 2.01 9.52
N ASN A 17 -9.28 1.65 9.44
CA ASN A 17 -8.22 2.64 9.64
C ASN A 17 -7.20 2.71 8.50
N ILE A 18 -7.41 1.97 7.44
CA ILE A 18 -6.52 2.02 6.28
C ILE A 18 -7.36 2.40 5.08
N LYS A 19 -6.91 3.40 4.34
CA LYS A 19 -7.61 3.84 3.15
C LYS A 19 -6.70 3.71 1.94
N LEU A 20 -7.23 3.11 0.90
CA LEU A 20 -6.49 2.91 -0.34
C LEU A 20 -7.22 3.66 -1.43
N THR A 21 -6.56 4.59 -2.07
CA THR A 21 -7.19 5.42 -3.10
C THR A 21 -6.46 5.24 -4.42
N VAL A 22 -7.21 5.09 -5.50
CA VAL A 22 -6.62 4.98 -6.82
C VAL A 22 -6.36 6.40 -7.32
N LEU A 23 -5.09 6.75 -7.45
CA LEU A 23 -4.70 8.10 -7.85
C LEU A 23 -4.60 8.24 -9.36
N GLY A 24 -4.26 7.17 -10.05
CA GLY A 24 -4.15 7.24 -11.50
C GLY A 24 -3.83 5.89 -12.09
N VAL A 25 -4.13 5.75 -13.37
CA VAL A 25 -3.84 4.54 -14.12
C VAL A 25 -3.22 4.98 -15.43
N SER A 26 -2.07 4.43 -15.75
CA SER A 26 -1.38 4.83 -16.96
C SER A 26 -0.44 3.72 -17.42
N GLY A 27 -0.56 3.35 -18.70
CA GLY A 27 0.40 2.43 -19.29
C GLY A 27 0.64 1.13 -18.54
N GLY A 28 -0.42 0.52 -18.07
CA GLY A 28 -0.27 -0.74 -17.33
C GLY A 28 0.17 -0.58 -15.90
N GLN A 29 0.27 0.66 -15.43
CA GLN A 29 0.64 0.93 -14.05
C GLN A 29 -0.48 1.62 -13.32
N VAL A 30 -0.63 1.32 -12.05
CA VAL A 30 -1.65 1.92 -11.22
C VAL A 30 -0.95 2.62 -10.06
N ARG A 31 -1.32 3.88 -9.85
CA ARG A 31 -0.77 4.64 -8.74
C ARG A 31 -1.78 4.60 -7.59
N LEU A 32 -1.30 4.24 -6.43
CA LEU A 32 -2.18 4.09 -5.27
C LEU A 32 -1.69 4.97 -4.14
N GLY A 33 -2.63 5.63 -3.48
CA GLY A 33 -2.34 6.37 -2.27
C GLY A 33 -2.84 5.54 -1.09
N ILE A 34 -2.02 5.38 -0.10
CA ILE A 34 -2.37 4.57 1.06
C ILE A 34 -2.23 5.40 2.31
N GLU A 35 -3.31 5.43 3.09
CA GLU A 35 -3.32 6.15 4.34
C GLU A 35 -3.50 5.14 5.45
N ALA A 36 -2.57 5.11 6.39
CA ALA A 36 -2.60 4.14 7.48
C ALA A 36 -2.05 4.77 8.75
N PRO A 37 -2.38 4.19 9.91
CA PRO A 37 -1.84 4.67 11.18
C PRO A 37 -0.33 4.46 11.22
N ARG A 38 0.34 5.21 12.07
CA ARG A 38 1.80 5.14 12.16
C ARG A 38 2.33 3.80 12.61
N ASP A 39 1.53 3.05 13.36
CA ASP A 39 1.97 1.75 13.83
C ASP A 39 1.82 0.66 12.79
N ILE A 40 1.33 1.01 11.60
CA ILE A 40 1.19 0.05 10.52
C ILE A 40 2.12 0.47 9.39
N SER A 41 3.10 -0.37 9.10
CA SER A 41 4.04 -0.10 8.03
C SER A 41 3.45 -0.55 6.70
N VAL A 42 3.64 0.25 5.67
CA VAL A 42 3.12 -0.06 4.35
C VAL A 42 4.29 -0.13 3.39
N HIS A 43 4.47 -1.28 2.77
CA HIS A 43 5.58 -1.49 1.85
C HIS A 43 5.10 -2.24 0.62
N ARG A 44 5.73 -1.99 -0.50
CA ARG A 44 5.51 -2.82 -1.67
C ARG A 44 6.13 -4.17 -1.39
N GLU A 45 5.64 -5.18 -2.06
CA GLU A 45 6.06 -6.54 -1.80
C GLU A 45 7.57 -6.74 -1.92
N GLU A 46 8.16 -6.23 -2.96
CA GLU A 46 9.59 -6.39 -3.16
C GLU A 46 10.41 -5.70 -2.07
N ILE A 47 9.91 -4.59 -1.54
CA ILE A 47 10.59 -3.89 -0.47
C ILE A 47 10.40 -4.63 0.85
N TYR A 48 9.22 -5.16 1.07
CA TYR A 48 8.91 -5.92 2.27
C TYR A 48 9.82 -7.14 2.38
N GLN A 49 10.04 -7.84 1.29
CA GLN A 49 10.91 -9.01 1.28
C GLN A 49 12.33 -8.63 1.60
N LYS A 50 12.77 -7.49 1.13
CA LYS A 50 14.11 -7.00 1.41
C LYS A 50 14.28 -6.72 2.91
N ILE A 51 13.28 -6.10 3.51
CA ILE A 51 13.31 -5.79 4.93
C ILE A 51 13.35 -7.06 5.75
N GLN A 52 12.58 -8.05 5.38
CA GLN A 52 12.57 -9.32 6.08
C GLN A 52 13.93 -9.99 6.02
N ARG A 53 14.61 -9.87 4.91
CA ARG A 53 15.91 -10.46 4.73
C ARG A 53 16.97 -9.77 5.57
N GLU A 54 16.83 -8.48 5.76
CA GLU A 54 17.75 -7.68 6.53
C GLU A 54 17.31 -7.61 7.97
N GLN A 55 17.03 -8.69 8.54
CA GLN A 55 16.56 -8.81 9.83
C GLN A 55 16.97 -7.79 10.83
N GLY A 56 16.04 -7.34 11.63
CA GLY A 56 16.37 -6.40 12.68
C GLY A 56 16.41 -4.96 12.26
N GLN A 57 16.24 -4.70 11.00
CA GLN A 57 16.21 -3.34 10.54
C GLN A 57 14.81 -2.86 10.57
N GLU A 58 14.59 -1.81 11.28
CA GLU A 58 13.29 -1.21 11.33
C GLU A 58 13.26 -0.09 10.34
N GLN A 59 12.46 -0.24 9.31
CA GLN A 59 12.36 0.77 8.28
C GLN A 59 10.96 1.29 8.24
N PRO A 60 10.68 2.38 8.89
CA PRO A 60 9.33 2.92 8.90
C PRO A 60 8.96 3.62 7.61
N VAL A 61 9.74 3.48 6.60
CA VAL A 61 9.49 4.18 5.36
C VAL A 61 8.66 3.36 4.42
N ALA A 62 7.58 3.94 3.94
CA ALA A 62 6.76 3.31 2.92
C ALA A 62 7.38 3.60 1.57
N SER A 63 7.27 2.69 0.66
CA SER A 63 7.82 2.92 -0.67
C SER A 63 6.94 2.41 -1.77
#